data_22e94965c905ae938cf82c27719e1c3e
#
_entry.id   22e94965c905ae938cf82c27719e1c3e
#
_cell.length_a   1.000
_cell.length_b   1.000
_cell.length_c   1.000
_cell.angle_alpha   90.00
_cell.angle_beta   90.00
_cell.angle_gamma   90.00
#
_symmetry.space_group_name_H-M   'P 1'
#
loop_
_entity.id
_entity.type
_entity.pdbx_description
1 polymer ?
#
loop_
_entity_poly.entity_id
_entity_poly.type
_entity_poly.pdbx_seq_one_letter_code
_entity_poly.pdbx_strand_id
1 'polypeptide(L)'
;WSKTKDGDVAAYEDQEAIKYQTASDLTLYAIWGNGQYKISFMPNGAQADAKIIPVKTGESYTIPSGLFTRKGYTFVGWAKTPDAVRADYTNGAAVSDLTDAGKTIKLYAIWKKNDGSINKTNIIHDEGMFTGDIEIEGQNGTGYSHAHTDSEYANIDKTDAPGYFTDRYR
;
A
#
# COMPACT_ATOMS: atom_id res chain seq x y z
N TRP A 1 30.29 14.78 3.93
CA TRP A 1 31.07 15.75 4.72
C TRP A 1 30.40 17.11 4.71
N SER A 2 30.38 17.82 5.84
CA SER A 2 29.83 19.18 5.97
C SER A 2 30.96 20.20 6.11
N LYS A 3 30.71 21.43 5.65
CA LYS A 3 31.56 22.60 5.92
C LYS A 3 31.32 23.23 7.28
N THR A 4 30.22 22.88 7.94
CA THR A 4 29.84 23.39 9.26
C THR A 4 29.88 22.25 10.28
N LYS A 5 30.37 22.57 11.49
CA LYS A 5 30.29 21.64 12.60
C LYS A 5 28.82 21.35 12.91
N ASP A 6 28.52 20.07 13.14
CA ASP A 6 27.14 19.58 13.39
C ASP A 6 26.13 19.85 12.24
N GLY A 7 26.65 20.14 11.03
CA GLY A 7 25.82 20.29 9.84
C GLY A 7 25.21 18.94 9.40
N ASP A 8 23.95 18.96 9.04
CA ASP A 8 23.14 17.81 8.55
C ASP A 8 23.08 17.73 7.02
N VAL A 9 23.58 18.75 6.33
CA VAL A 9 23.62 18.83 4.87
C VAL A 9 25.02 18.54 4.36
N ALA A 10 25.14 17.54 3.49
CA ALA A 10 26.41 17.21 2.85
C ALA A 10 26.80 18.32 1.86
N ALA A 11 28.01 18.84 2.02
CA ALA A 11 28.67 19.71 1.05
C ALA A 11 29.53 18.91 0.07
N TYR A 12 29.95 17.71 0.47
CA TYR A 12 30.71 16.76 -0.33
C TYR A 12 30.27 15.33 0.03
N GLU A 13 30.15 14.49 -0.98
CA GLU A 13 29.91 13.06 -0.80
C GLU A 13 31.19 12.33 -0.35
N ASP A 14 31.05 11.07 0.06
CA ASP A 14 32.19 10.24 0.37
C ASP A 14 32.95 9.90 -0.91
N GLN A 15 34.28 9.97 -0.86
CA GLN A 15 35.17 9.76 -2.01
C GLN A 15 34.98 10.73 -3.20
N GLU A 16 34.25 11.84 -3.02
CA GLU A 16 34.12 12.87 -4.05
C GLU A 16 35.46 13.55 -4.33
N ALA A 17 35.83 13.61 -5.60
CA ALA A 17 37.01 14.34 -6.03
C ALA A 17 36.75 15.85 -6.05
N ILE A 18 37.33 16.59 -5.11
CA ILE A 18 37.21 18.05 -5.03
C ILE A 18 38.48 18.75 -5.53
N LYS A 19 38.27 19.84 -6.29
CA LYS A 19 39.39 20.74 -6.63
C LYS A 19 39.58 21.73 -5.49
N TYR A 20 40.67 21.60 -4.76
CA TYR A 20 41.03 22.56 -3.73
C TYR A 20 41.64 23.83 -4.39
N GLN A 21 40.93 24.93 -4.37
CA GLN A 21 41.29 26.18 -5.04
C GLN A 21 41.38 27.39 -4.10
N THR A 22 41.28 27.17 -2.79
CA THR A 22 41.32 28.27 -1.82
C THR A 22 42.69 28.37 -1.15
N ALA A 23 43.14 29.62 -0.89
CA ALA A 23 44.35 29.88 -0.13
C ALA A 23 44.18 29.76 1.39
N SER A 24 43.04 29.31 1.84
CA SER A 24 42.68 29.13 3.26
C SER A 24 42.38 27.65 3.58
N ASP A 25 42.65 27.24 4.79
CA ASP A 25 42.35 25.89 5.25
C ASP A 25 40.88 25.50 5.06
N LEU A 26 40.63 24.32 4.53
CA LEU A 26 39.31 23.72 4.41
C LEU A 26 39.13 22.69 5.52
N THR A 27 38.27 23.01 6.50
CA THR A 27 37.87 22.05 7.52
C THR A 27 36.58 21.38 7.10
N LEU A 28 36.58 20.05 7.09
CA LEU A 28 35.41 19.23 6.81
C LEU A 28 35.05 18.43 8.05
N TYR A 29 33.78 18.43 8.34
CA TYR A 29 33.17 17.67 9.46
C TYR A 29 32.47 16.44 8.92
N ALA A 30 32.75 15.27 9.49
CA ALA A 30 32.03 14.07 9.14
C ALA A 30 30.57 14.19 9.57
N ILE A 31 29.67 13.93 8.65
CA ILE A 31 28.25 13.77 8.98
C ILE A 31 28.04 12.31 9.33
N TRP A 32 27.87 12.03 10.61
CA TRP A 32 27.47 10.72 11.07
C TRP A 32 25.95 10.66 11.01
N GLY A 33 25.41 9.83 10.12
CA GLY A 33 23.98 9.53 10.16
C GLY A 33 23.63 9.07 11.59
N ASN A 34 22.47 9.48 12.08
CA ASN A 34 21.98 9.08 13.40
C ASN A 34 21.68 7.57 13.50
N GLY A 35 22.21 6.77 12.58
CA GLY A 35 21.93 5.33 12.46
C GLY A 35 20.48 5.02 12.11
N GLN A 36 19.78 5.97 11.48
CA GLN A 36 18.39 5.82 11.08
C GLN A 36 18.17 6.22 9.62
N TYR A 37 17.29 5.53 8.95
CA TYR A 37 16.67 5.94 7.69
C TYR A 37 15.18 6.18 7.91
N LYS A 38 14.48 6.75 6.95
CA LYS A 38 13.04 6.99 7.04
C LYS A 38 12.30 6.17 5.99
N ILE A 39 11.18 5.58 6.37
CA ILE A 39 10.21 5.00 5.43
C ILE A 39 9.04 5.97 5.34
N SER A 40 8.78 6.47 4.13
CA SER A 40 7.60 7.28 3.82
C SER A 40 6.55 6.38 3.18
N PHE A 41 5.52 6.03 3.94
CA PHE A 41 4.38 5.27 3.45
C PHE A 41 3.43 6.19 2.71
N MET A 42 3.26 5.95 1.42
CA MET A 42 2.43 6.75 0.50
C MET A 42 1.06 6.09 0.32
N PRO A 43 -0.05 6.83 0.52
CA PRO A 43 -1.41 6.27 0.47
C PRO A 43 -1.84 5.81 -0.94
N ASN A 44 -1.22 6.33 -1.99
CA ASN A 44 -1.40 5.92 -3.39
C ASN A 44 -2.87 5.75 -3.80
N GLY A 45 -3.64 6.83 -3.67
CA GLY A 45 -5.07 6.89 -4.02
C GLY A 45 -6.05 6.70 -2.85
N ALA A 46 -5.57 6.43 -1.62
CA ALA A 46 -6.39 6.64 -0.43
C ALA A 46 -6.39 8.12 -0.03
N GLN A 47 -7.47 8.59 0.59
CA GLN A 47 -7.58 9.96 1.10
C GLN A 47 -6.93 10.05 2.49
N ALA A 48 -5.62 10.17 2.51
CA ALA A 48 -4.81 10.30 3.71
C ALA A 48 -3.46 10.92 3.37
N ASP A 49 -2.81 11.51 4.37
CA ASP A 49 -1.44 12.00 4.26
C ASP A 49 -0.43 10.86 4.37
N ALA A 50 0.75 11.05 3.75
CA ALA A 50 1.85 10.12 3.87
C ALA A 50 2.31 10.00 5.34
N LYS A 51 2.65 8.79 5.78
CA LYS A 51 3.21 8.55 7.12
C LYS A 51 4.70 8.29 7.02
N ILE A 52 5.49 9.07 7.76
CA ILE A 52 6.95 8.94 7.79
C ILE A 52 7.36 8.33 9.13
N ILE A 53 8.11 7.23 9.07
CA ILE A 53 8.56 6.50 10.24
C ILE A 53 10.08 6.37 10.19
N PRO A 54 10.82 6.80 11.22
CA PRO A 54 12.24 6.56 11.34
C PRO A 54 12.48 5.09 11.74
N VAL A 55 13.48 4.47 11.12
CA VAL A 55 13.89 3.08 11.36
C VAL A 55 15.38 3.05 11.57
N LYS A 56 15.86 2.31 12.57
CA LYS A 56 17.28 2.16 12.83
C LYS A 56 17.94 1.22 11.82
N THR A 57 19.10 1.63 11.35
CA THR A 57 19.96 0.81 10.48
C THR A 57 20.42 -0.43 11.24
N GLY A 58 20.42 -1.58 10.60
CA GLY A 58 20.81 -2.86 11.18
C GLY A 58 19.75 -3.51 12.06
N GLU A 59 18.62 -2.84 12.33
CA GLU A 59 17.50 -3.45 13.06
C GLU A 59 16.38 -3.91 12.11
N SER A 60 15.71 -5.00 12.48
CA SER A 60 14.53 -5.46 11.77
C SER A 60 13.33 -4.58 12.15
N TYR A 61 12.60 -4.13 11.12
CA TYR A 61 11.38 -3.36 11.26
C TYR A 61 10.19 -4.11 10.64
N THR A 62 9.11 -4.26 11.40
CA THR A 62 7.88 -4.86 10.90
C THR A 62 7.00 -3.79 10.27
N ILE A 63 6.70 -3.93 8.98
CA ILE A 63 5.82 -3.01 8.26
C ILE A 63 4.41 -3.09 8.88
N PRO A 64 3.85 -1.95 9.36
CA PRO A 64 2.57 -1.96 10.06
C PRO A 64 1.41 -2.26 9.12
N SER A 65 0.38 -2.91 9.65
CA SER A 65 -0.89 -3.14 8.97
C SER A 65 -1.85 -1.95 9.16
N GLY A 66 -2.79 -1.78 8.23
CA GLY A 66 -3.92 -0.87 8.41
C GLY A 66 -3.56 0.63 8.45
N LEU A 67 -2.42 1.03 7.87
CA LEU A 67 -2.02 2.45 7.83
C LEU A 67 -3.01 3.32 7.06
N PHE A 68 -3.59 2.78 6.00
CA PHE A 68 -4.52 3.46 5.12
C PHE A 68 -5.72 2.58 4.80
N THR A 69 -6.85 3.23 4.51
CA THR A 69 -8.05 2.61 3.97
C THR A 69 -8.46 3.32 2.69
N ARG A 70 -8.97 2.57 1.71
CA ARG A 70 -9.48 3.12 0.46
C ARG A 70 -10.84 2.48 0.17
N LYS A 71 -11.88 3.33 0.09
CA LYS A 71 -13.26 2.87 -0.14
C LYS A 71 -13.34 2.09 -1.45
N GLY A 72 -13.94 0.90 -1.44
CA GLY A 72 -14.08 0.05 -2.62
C GLY A 72 -12.80 -0.69 -3.06
N TYR A 73 -11.76 -0.70 -2.21
CA TYR A 73 -10.50 -1.39 -2.50
C TYR A 73 -10.01 -2.19 -1.30
N THR A 74 -9.31 -3.27 -1.60
CA THR A 74 -8.58 -4.08 -0.62
C THR A 74 -7.09 -3.76 -0.72
N PHE A 75 -6.45 -3.55 0.42
CA PHE A 75 -5.01 -3.37 0.50
C PHE A 75 -4.28 -4.68 0.18
N VAL A 76 -3.30 -4.63 -0.73
CA VAL A 76 -2.53 -5.79 -1.19
C VAL A 76 -1.15 -5.84 -0.55
N GLY A 77 -0.52 -4.68 -0.36
CA GLY A 77 0.83 -4.56 0.16
C GLY A 77 1.49 -3.26 -0.28
N TRP A 78 2.80 -3.22 -0.19
CA TRP A 78 3.61 -2.04 -0.45
C TRP A 78 4.56 -2.26 -1.62
N ALA A 79 4.78 -1.25 -2.45
CA ALA A 79 5.74 -1.30 -3.55
C ALA A 79 6.65 -0.06 -3.57
N LYS A 80 7.78 -0.18 -4.23
CA LYS A 80 8.76 0.92 -4.39
C LYS A 80 8.34 1.96 -5.42
N THR A 81 7.40 1.63 -6.31
CA THR A 81 6.87 2.55 -7.34
C THR A 81 5.35 2.65 -7.24
N PRO A 82 4.74 3.81 -7.58
CA PRO A 82 3.30 4.03 -7.44
C PRO A 82 2.44 3.24 -8.43
N ASP A 83 3.01 2.82 -9.54
CA ASP A 83 2.38 2.11 -10.66
C ASP A 83 2.63 0.60 -10.64
N ALA A 84 3.26 0.09 -9.58
CA ALA A 84 3.53 -1.33 -9.44
C ALA A 84 2.23 -2.16 -9.43
N VAL A 85 2.21 -3.23 -10.22
CA VAL A 85 1.08 -4.18 -10.29
C VAL A 85 1.16 -5.28 -9.22
N ARG A 86 2.29 -5.39 -8.53
CA ARG A 86 2.53 -6.34 -7.45
C ARG A 86 3.19 -5.65 -6.27
N ALA A 87 2.92 -6.16 -5.08
CA ALA A 87 3.59 -5.67 -3.88
C ALA A 87 5.00 -6.26 -3.76
N ASP A 88 5.98 -5.41 -3.42
CA ASP A 88 7.34 -5.84 -3.04
C ASP A 88 7.34 -6.36 -1.59
N TYR A 89 6.47 -5.80 -0.75
CA TYR A 89 6.35 -6.16 0.66
C TYR A 89 4.90 -6.39 1.03
N THR A 90 4.64 -7.49 1.71
CA THR A 90 3.32 -7.78 2.28
C THR A 90 3.11 -7.02 3.59
N ASN A 91 1.87 -6.96 4.03
CA ASN A 91 1.51 -6.45 5.33
C ASN A 91 2.14 -7.30 6.44
N GLY A 92 2.77 -6.65 7.43
CA GLY A 92 3.49 -7.36 8.49
C GLY A 92 4.86 -7.94 8.09
N ALA A 93 5.35 -7.68 6.88
CA ALA A 93 6.68 -8.12 6.47
C ALA A 93 7.76 -7.51 7.37
N ALA A 94 8.72 -8.33 7.77
CA ALA A 94 9.93 -7.86 8.43
C ALA A 94 10.95 -7.42 7.38
N VAL A 95 11.47 -6.20 7.53
CA VAL A 95 12.43 -5.59 6.61
C VAL A 95 13.58 -4.98 7.41
N SER A 96 14.75 -4.89 6.80
CA SER A 96 15.91 -4.18 7.36
C SER A 96 16.62 -3.44 6.24
N ASP A 97 17.26 -2.33 6.58
CA ASP A 97 18.18 -1.59 5.72
C ASP A 97 17.65 -1.33 4.28
N LEU A 98 16.41 -0.85 4.20
CA LEU A 98 15.77 -0.57 2.90
C LEU A 98 16.45 0.56 2.13
N THR A 99 17.21 1.41 2.81
CA THR A 99 18.05 2.49 2.26
C THR A 99 19.10 2.88 3.28
N ASP A 100 20.09 3.67 2.88
CA ASP A 100 21.16 4.14 3.74
C ASP A 100 20.68 5.05 4.87
N ALA A 101 21.46 5.14 5.96
CA ALA A 101 21.23 6.09 7.04
C ALA A 101 21.11 7.53 6.52
N GLY A 102 20.21 8.29 7.09
CA GLY A 102 19.90 9.67 6.68
C GLY A 102 19.01 9.80 5.45
N LYS A 103 18.80 8.72 4.68
CA LYS A 103 17.94 8.74 3.48
C LYS A 103 16.49 8.38 3.78
N THR A 104 15.60 8.67 2.83
CA THR A 104 14.19 8.32 2.89
C THR A 104 13.82 7.45 1.69
N ILE A 105 13.23 6.28 1.97
CA ILE A 105 12.60 5.44 0.94
C ILE A 105 11.09 5.66 0.96
N LYS A 106 10.47 5.72 -0.22
CA LYS A 106 9.01 5.76 -0.38
C LYS A 106 8.46 4.36 -0.65
N LEU A 107 7.43 3.98 0.07
CA LEU A 107 6.66 2.76 -0.17
C LEU A 107 5.22 3.15 -0.48
N TYR A 108 4.72 2.73 -1.62
CA TYR A 108 3.39 3.06 -2.13
C TYR A 108 2.41 1.93 -1.84
N ALA A 109 1.25 2.26 -1.31
CA ALA A 109 0.18 1.29 -1.09
C ALA A 109 -0.32 0.73 -2.43
N ILE A 110 -0.42 -0.58 -2.52
CA ILE A 110 -1.01 -1.27 -3.67
C ILE A 110 -2.42 -1.68 -3.31
N TRP A 111 -3.35 -1.33 -4.18
CA TRP A 111 -4.77 -1.52 -4.00
C TRP A 111 -5.36 -2.40 -5.09
N LYS A 112 -6.13 -3.40 -4.69
CA LYS A 112 -6.98 -4.17 -5.60
C LYS A 112 -8.41 -3.62 -5.49
N LYS A 113 -9.00 -3.21 -6.60
CA LYS A 113 -10.43 -2.83 -6.62
C LYS A 113 -11.26 -4.05 -6.23
N ASN A 114 -12.21 -3.84 -5.33
CA ASN A 114 -13.18 -4.87 -5.01
C ASN A 114 -14.09 -5.05 -6.20
N ASP A 115 -14.20 -6.28 -6.68
CA ASP A 115 -15.05 -6.62 -7.84
C ASP A 115 -16.52 -6.81 -7.45
N GLY A 116 -16.80 -6.64 -6.16
CA GLY A 116 -18.12 -6.86 -5.61
C GLY A 116 -18.49 -8.34 -5.46
N SER A 117 -17.58 -9.25 -5.79
CA SER A 117 -17.84 -10.67 -5.55
C SER A 117 -17.85 -10.98 -4.06
N ILE A 118 -18.80 -11.77 -3.64
CA ILE A 118 -18.87 -12.33 -2.29
C ILE A 118 -17.86 -13.49 -2.21
N ASN A 119 -17.11 -13.55 -1.11
CA ASN A 119 -16.27 -14.72 -0.85
C ASN A 119 -17.18 -15.92 -0.50
N LYS A 120 -17.36 -16.80 -1.44
CA LYS A 120 -18.22 -17.99 -1.33
C LYS A 120 -17.51 -19.19 -0.71
N THR A 121 -16.20 -19.09 -0.42
CA THR A 121 -15.38 -20.22 0.04
C THR A 121 -15.87 -20.85 1.35
N ASN A 122 -16.52 -20.06 2.20
CA ASN A 122 -17.03 -20.51 3.51
C ASN A 122 -18.55 -20.78 3.51
N ILE A 123 -19.19 -20.77 2.37
CA ILE A 123 -20.61 -21.14 2.27
C ILE A 123 -20.68 -22.67 2.23
N ILE A 124 -21.15 -23.25 3.33
CA ILE A 124 -21.24 -24.71 3.49
C ILE A 124 -22.59 -25.28 3.05
N HIS A 125 -23.61 -24.40 2.98
CA HIS A 125 -24.96 -24.74 2.50
C HIS A 125 -25.44 -23.58 1.64
N ASP A 126 -25.46 -23.73 0.33
CA ASP A 126 -25.87 -22.70 -0.61
C ASP A 126 -27.09 -23.12 -1.45
N GLU A 127 -27.45 -24.39 -1.41
CA GLU A 127 -28.61 -24.93 -2.13
C GLU A 127 -29.87 -24.20 -1.75
N GLY A 128 -30.49 -23.50 -2.68
CA GLY A 128 -31.71 -22.76 -2.46
C GLY A 128 -31.59 -21.53 -1.55
N MET A 129 -30.40 -20.92 -1.42
CA MET A 129 -30.16 -19.76 -0.57
C MET A 129 -31.18 -18.63 -0.77
N PHE A 130 -31.65 -18.44 -1.98
CA PHE A 130 -32.65 -17.43 -2.34
C PHE A 130 -34.04 -18.02 -2.65
N THR A 131 -34.29 -19.26 -2.30
CA THR A 131 -35.59 -19.91 -2.58
C THR A 131 -36.71 -19.18 -1.86
N GLY A 132 -37.68 -18.70 -2.63
CA GLY A 132 -38.86 -18.01 -2.10
C GLY A 132 -38.71 -16.48 -1.99
N ASP A 133 -37.54 -15.91 -2.28
CA ASP A 133 -37.33 -14.45 -2.24
C ASP A 133 -37.74 -13.79 -3.56
N ILE A 134 -39.05 -13.85 -3.85
CA ILE A 134 -39.62 -13.39 -5.14
C ILE A 134 -39.45 -11.88 -5.41
N GLU A 135 -39.07 -11.10 -4.39
CA GLU A 135 -38.87 -9.64 -4.50
C GLU A 135 -37.40 -9.25 -4.65
N ILE A 136 -36.48 -10.21 -4.74
CA ILE A 136 -35.09 -9.90 -4.98
C ILE A 136 -34.89 -9.43 -6.40
N GLU A 137 -34.24 -8.27 -6.55
CA GLU A 137 -33.82 -7.71 -7.83
C GLU A 137 -32.42 -7.11 -7.73
N GLY A 138 -31.52 -7.51 -8.62
CA GLY A 138 -30.19 -6.93 -8.76
C GLY A 138 -30.22 -5.54 -9.43
N GLN A 139 -29.13 -4.79 -9.31
CA GLN A 139 -29.06 -3.41 -9.81
C GLN A 139 -29.19 -3.25 -11.34
N ASN A 140 -28.95 -4.30 -12.11
CA ASN A 140 -29.16 -4.32 -13.56
C ASN A 140 -30.46 -5.05 -13.97
N GLY A 141 -31.35 -5.29 -13.00
CA GLY A 141 -32.65 -5.90 -13.24
C GLY A 141 -32.65 -7.43 -13.24
N THR A 142 -31.63 -8.08 -12.67
CA THR A 142 -31.64 -9.53 -12.46
C THR A 142 -32.69 -9.86 -11.40
N GLY A 143 -33.88 -10.27 -11.83
CA GLY A 143 -34.98 -10.65 -10.97
C GLY A 143 -34.87 -12.10 -10.47
N TYR A 144 -35.63 -12.42 -9.41
CA TYR A 144 -35.71 -13.76 -8.88
C TYR A 144 -36.09 -14.79 -9.95
N SER A 145 -35.43 -15.94 -9.93
CA SER A 145 -35.77 -17.10 -10.75
C SER A 145 -35.57 -18.38 -9.95
N HIS A 146 -36.52 -19.33 -10.09
CA HIS A 146 -36.37 -20.66 -9.51
C HIS A 146 -35.14 -21.44 -9.96
N ALA A 147 -34.52 -21.04 -11.07
CA ALA A 147 -33.31 -21.65 -11.59
C ALA A 147 -32.02 -21.00 -11.00
N HIS A 148 -32.13 -19.90 -10.27
CA HIS A 148 -31.02 -19.09 -9.80
C HIS A 148 -31.13 -18.80 -8.30
N THR A 149 -31.15 -19.87 -7.51
CA THR A 149 -31.39 -19.80 -6.06
C THR A 149 -30.15 -20.00 -5.21
N ASP A 150 -29.03 -20.34 -5.83
CA ASP A 150 -27.82 -20.74 -5.11
C ASP A 150 -26.80 -19.59 -4.96
N SER A 151 -25.71 -19.84 -4.24
CA SER A 151 -24.69 -18.85 -3.93
C SER A 151 -23.98 -18.25 -5.14
N GLU A 152 -24.09 -18.83 -6.31
CA GLU A 152 -23.53 -18.28 -7.55
C GLU A 152 -24.15 -16.92 -7.90
N TYR A 153 -25.40 -16.68 -7.49
CA TYR A 153 -26.10 -15.40 -7.63
C TYR A 153 -25.90 -14.45 -6.44
N ALA A 154 -25.20 -14.88 -5.40
CA ALA A 154 -24.80 -14.04 -4.27
C ALA A 154 -23.61 -13.15 -4.66
N ASN A 155 -23.78 -12.31 -5.69
CA ASN A 155 -22.79 -11.35 -6.16
C ASN A 155 -23.46 -10.07 -6.65
N ILE A 156 -22.67 -9.04 -6.95
CA ILE A 156 -23.19 -7.79 -7.50
C ILE A 156 -23.64 -8.04 -8.95
N ASP A 157 -24.87 -7.62 -9.24
CA ASP A 157 -25.46 -7.71 -10.55
C ASP A 157 -24.71 -6.86 -11.57
N LYS A 158 -24.14 -7.49 -12.59
CA LYS A 158 -23.44 -6.86 -13.71
C LYS A 158 -23.99 -7.41 -15.02
N THR A 159 -23.78 -6.67 -16.11
CA THR A 159 -24.27 -7.05 -17.45
C THR A 159 -23.77 -8.42 -17.92
N ASP A 160 -22.54 -8.77 -17.52
CA ASP A 160 -21.85 -10.01 -17.89
C ASP A 160 -21.78 -11.06 -16.76
N ALA A 161 -22.28 -10.72 -15.59
CA ALA A 161 -22.31 -11.57 -14.40
C ALA A 161 -23.55 -11.26 -13.52
N PRO A 162 -24.72 -11.83 -13.87
CA PRO A 162 -25.95 -11.60 -13.10
C PRO A 162 -25.81 -11.95 -11.62
N GLY A 163 -26.42 -11.15 -10.75
CA GLY A 163 -26.42 -11.36 -9.31
C GLY A 163 -27.51 -10.55 -8.62
N TYR A 164 -27.75 -10.80 -7.33
CA TYR A 164 -28.84 -10.20 -6.58
C TYR A 164 -28.44 -9.00 -5.71
N PHE A 165 -27.20 -8.56 -5.74
CA PHE A 165 -26.73 -7.45 -4.91
C PHE A 165 -26.45 -6.18 -5.70
N THR A 166 -26.61 -5.06 -5.02
CA THR A 166 -26.32 -3.73 -5.57
C THR A 166 -24.94 -3.24 -5.14
N ASP A 167 -24.16 -2.67 -6.05
CA ASP A 167 -22.92 -2.00 -5.72
C ASP A 167 -23.20 -0.66 -5.02
N ARG A 168 -22.90 -0.57 -3.74
CA ARG A 168 -23.08 0.66 -2.95
C ARG A 168 -22.06 1.75 -3.23
N TYR A 169 -21.11 1.47 -4.10
CA TYR A 169 -19.98 2.36 -4.37
C TYR A 169 -19.98 2.95 -5.79
N ARG A 170 -21.09 2.78 -6.49
CA ARG A 170 -21.35 3.47 -7.76
C ARG A 170 -21.90 4.86 -7.56
#